data_c6fed1675570f90ed668361687216782
#
_entry.id   c6fed1675570f90ed668361687216782
#
_cell.length_a   1.000
_cell.length_b   1.000
_cell.length_c   1.000
_cell.angle_alpha   90.00
_cell.angle_beta   90.00
_cell.angle_gamma   90.00
#
_symmetry.space_group_name_H-M   'P 1'
#
loop_
_entity.id
_entity.type
_entity.pdbx_description
1 polymer ?
#
loop_
_entity_poly.entity_id
_entity_poly.type
_entity_poly.pdbx_seq_one_letter_code
_entity_poly.pdbx_strand_id
1 'polypeptide(L)'
;MEHFALEILIQRVHAAEENGESDGNWTGESKYIYHMSPAARELSLKYDEVMVDEYQDSNLVQEMITNCVSGWADGRKNIFMVGDVKQSIYRFRLARPELFMEKYEQYSLTDSTEQRIDLHKNFRSRSQVLDSANFIFRQIMGTDLGGIAYDKAAALYPGAVFPEGNKES
;
A
#
# COMPACT_ATOMS: atom_id res chain seq x y z
N MET A 1 -4.60 -2.92 19.74
CA MET A 1 -5.96 -2.77 19.17
C MET A 1 -6.11 -3.51 17.83
N GLU A 2 -5.15 -3.41 16.91
CA GLU A 2 -5.22 -4.06 15.59
C GLU A 2 -5.40 -5.57 15.65
N HIS A 3 -4.63 -6.28 16.47
CA HIS A 3 -4.78 -7.73 16.66
C HIS A 3 -6.16 -8.13 17.17
N PHE A 4 -6.75 -7.32 18.05
CA PHE A 4 -8.09 -7.58 18.57
C PHE A 4 -9.17 -7.39 17.50
N ALA A 5 -9.01 -6.38 16.64
CA ALA A 5 -9.89 -6.19 15.48
C ALA A 5 -9.80 -7.39 14.52
N LEU A 6 -8.60 -7.88 14.27
CA LEU A 6 -8.39 -9.03 13.42
C LEU A 6 -9.04 -10.32 13.97
N GLU A 7 -8.95 -10.56 15.27
CA GLU A 7 -9.61 -11.71 15.92
C GLU A 7 -11.15 -11.69 15.76
N ILE A 8 -11.74 -10.50 15.68
CA ILE A 8 -13.18 -10.36 15.41
C ILE A 8 -13.50 -10.64 13.94
N LEU A 9 -12.61 -10.25 13.03
CA LEU A 9 -12.88 -10.29 11.59
C LEU A 9 -12.55 -11.65 10.95
N ILE A 10 -11.70 -12.45 11.56
CA ILE A 10 -11.31 -13.75 11.01
C ILE A 10 -11.62 -14.89 11.97
N GLN A 11 -11.99 -16.02 11.39
CA GLN A 11 -12.08 -17.29 12.10
C GLN A 11 -10.87 -18.13 11.73
N ARG A 12 -10.11 -18.53 12.75
CA ARG A 12 -8.99 -19.45 12.59
C ARG A 12 -9.53 -20.89 12.53
N VAL A 13 -9.29 -21.57 11.42
CA VAL A 13 -9.64 -22.97 11.26
C VAL A 13 -8.36 -23.78 11.10
N HIS A 14 -8.24 -24.90 11.79
CA HIS A 14 -7.15 -25.83 11.53
C HIS A 14 -7.24 -26.31 10.08
N ALA A 15 -6.13 -26.27 9.35
CA ALA A 15 -6.09 -26.91 8.05
C ALA A 15 -6.42 -28.41 8.27
N ALA A 16 -7.56 -28.84 7.78
CA ALA A 16 -7.83 -30.24 7.65
C ALA A 16 -6.77 -30.81 6.68
N GLU A 17 -6.18 -31.94 7.05
CA GLU A 17 -5.24 -32.66 6.21
C GLU A 17 -5.84 -32.82 4.82
N GLU A 18 -5.15 -32.27 3.85
CA GLU A 18 -5.26 -32.46 2.40
C GLU A 18 -6.59 -33.00 1.85
N ASN A 19 -7.50 -32.12 1.43
CA ASN A 19 -8.28 -32.36 0.20
C ASN A 19 -8.86 -31.04 -0.30
N GLY A 20 -8.27 -30.59 -1.38
CA GLY A 20 -8.50 -29.51 -2.26
C GLY A 20 -9.86 -28.82 -2.27
N GLU A 21 -9.82 -27.54 -2.15
CA GLU A 21 -10.47 -26.54 -2.97
C GLU A 21 -10.18 -25.20 -2.30
N SER A 22 -9.43 -24.33 -2.98
CA SER A 22 -9.01 -23.04 -2.47
C SER A 22 -10.09 -22.00 -2.73
N ASP A 23 -10.99 -21.83 -1.80
CA ASP A 23 -11.90 -20.68 -1.76
C ASP A 23 -11.19 -19.46 -1.18
N GLY A 24 -10.49 -18.70 -1.99
CA GLY A 24 -10.00 -17.38 -1.61
C GLY A 24 -9.24 -17.27 -0.27
N ASN A 25 -8.59 -18.35 0.14
CA ASN A 25 -7.97 -18.48 1.46
C ASN A 25 -6.56 -17.92 1.46
N TRP A 26 -6.26 -17.12 2.47
CA TRP A 26 -4.90 -16.68 2.76
C TRP A 26 -4.06 -17.86 3.27
N THR A 27 -3.17 -18.35 2.45
CA THR A 27 -2.14 -19.32 2.85
C THR A 27 -0.83 -18.58 3.09
N GLY A 28 -0.63 -18.09 4.31
CA GLY A 28 0.72 -17.87 4.80
C GLY A 28 1.36 -19.24 5.13
N GLU A 29 2.64 -19.32 5.44
CA GLU A 29 3.34 -20.52 5.92
C GLU A 29 2.73 -21.08 7.24
N SER A 30 1.50 -20.78 7.50
CA SER A 30 0.75 -21.06 8.70
C SER A 30 -0.08 -22.32 8.54
N LYS A 31 -0.03 -23.14 9.56
CA LYS A 31 -0.82 -24.35 9.80
C LYS A 31 -2.34 -24.07 9.83
N TYR A 32 -2.79 -22.84 9.57
CA TYR A 32 -4.17 -22.40 9.72
C TYR A 32 -4.68 -21.74 8.43
N ILE A 33 -5.89 -22.08 8.05
CA ILE A 33 -6.69 -21.38 7.06
C ILE A 33 -7.55 -20.35 7.80
N TYR A 34 -7.62 -19.13 7.29
CA TYR A 34 -8.40 -18.06 7.86
C TYR A 34 -9.63 -17.79 7.00
N HIS A 35 -10.80 -17.83 7.62
CA HIS A 35 -12.07 -17.49 6.98
C HIS A 35 -12.61 -16.17 7.52
N MET A 36 -13.28 -15.40 6.67
CA MET A 36 -13.99 -14.21 7.10
C MET A 36 -15.10 -14.55 8.08
N SER A 37 -15.16 -13.84 9.20
CA SER A 37 -16.26 -13.96 10.14
C SER A 37 -17.58 -13.38 9.57
N PRO A 38 -18.74 -13.68 10.16
CA PRO A 38 -19.99 -13.00 9.79
C PRO A 38 -19.90 -11.47 9.92
N ALA A 39 -19.17 -10.97 10.92
CA ALA A 39 -18.96 -9.53 11.12
C ALA A 39 -18.15 -8.92 9.96
N ALA A 40 -17.10 -9.61 9.49
CA ALA A 40 -16.33 -9.17 8.34
C ALA A 40 -17.20 -9.14 7.07
N ARG A 41 -18.03 -10.15 6.85
CA ARG A 41 -18.97 -10.17 5.71
C ARG A 41 -19.95 -9.01 5.76
N GLU A 42 -20.51 -8.71 6.92
CA GLU A 42 -21.42 -7.57 7.08
C GLU A 42 -20.68 -6.26 6.75
N LEU A 43 -19.46 -6.06 7.25
CA LEU A 43 -18.66 -4.88 6.96
C LEU A 43 -18.29 -4.77 5.49
N SER A 44 -17.89 -5.88 4.86
CA SER A 44 -17.53 -5.87 3.44
C SER A 44 -18.70 -5.47 2.52
N LEU A 45 -19.92 -5.78 2.90
CA LEU A 45 -21.12 -5.38 2.16
C LEU A 45 -21.57 -3.94 2.46
N LYS A 46 -21.08 -3.36 3.55
CA LYS A 46 -21.46 -2.02 4.00
C LYS A 46 -20.69 -0.91 3.27
N TYR A 47 -19.45 -1.18 2.88
CA TYR A 47 -18.59 -0.17 2.27
C TYR A 47 -18.56 -0.33 0.75
N ASP A 48 -18.86 0.75 0.04
CA ASP A 48 -18.74 0.82 -1.41
C ASP A 48 -17.27 0.87 -1.83
N GLU A 49 -16.48 1.64 -1.10
CA GLU A 49 -15.04 1.80 -1.32
C GLU A 49 -14.28 1.80 0.01
N VAL A 50 -13.09 1.24 0.00
CA VAL A 50 -12.12 1.25 1.10
C VAL A 50 -10.88 1.99 0.63
N MET A 51 -10.56 3.11 1.29
CA MET A 51 -9.43 3.94 0.93
C MET A 51 -8.33 3.82 2.00
N VAL A 52 -7.10 3.56 1.56
CA VAL A 52 -5.94 3.46 2.44
C VAL A 52 -4.88 4.46 1.99
N ASP A 53 -4.53 5.37 2.90
CA ASP A 53 -3.44 6.32 2.71
C ASP A 53 -2.15 5.81 3.35
N GLU A 54 -1.00 6.30 2.89
CA GLU A 54 0.34 5.88 3.37
C GLU A 54 0.52 4.35 3.38
N TYR A 55 0.04 3.70 2.32
CA TYR A 55 -0.01 2.24 2.26
C TYR A 55 1.36 1.57 2.40
N GLN A 56 2.47 2.25 2.07
CA GLN A 56 3.84 1.77 2.27
C GLN A 56 4.19 1.48 3.73
N ASP A 57 3.44 2.06 4.68
CA ASP A 57 3.65 1.87 6.11
C ASP A 57 2.74 0.81 6.71
N SER A 58 1.94 0.14 5.87
CA SER A 58 1.05 -0.94 6.31
C SER A 58 1.81 -2.19 6.73
N ASN A 59 1.26 -2.88 7.71
CA ASN A 59 1.73 -4.19 8.14
C ASN A 59 0.74 -5.30 7.71
N LEU A 60 1.12 -6.57 7.90
CA LEU A 60 0.28 -7.70 7.52
C LEU A 60 -1.09 -7.71 8.22
N VAL A 61 -1.17 -7.25 9.46
CA VAL A 61 -2.44 -7.20 10.21
C VAL A 61 -3.38 -6.17 9.59
N GLN A 62 -2.86 -4.99 9.23
CA GLN A 62 -3.63 -3.94 8.56
C GLN A 62 -4.06 -4.37 7.16
N GLU A 63 -3.19 -5.05 6.41
CA GLU A 63 -3.54 -5.65 5.12
C GLU A 63 -4.69 -6.64 5.26
N MET A 64 -4.62 -7.56 6.23
CA MET A 64 -5.69 -8.53 6.47
C MET A 64 -7.00 -7.84 6.88
N ILE A 65 -6.95 -6.81 7.74
CA ILE A 65 -8.13 -6.02 8.12
C ILE A 65 -8.75 -5.37 6.88
N THR A 66 -7.93 -4.71 6.05
CA THR A 66 -8.38 -4.07 4.82
C THR A 66 -9.08 -5.07 3.89
N ASN A 67 -8.49 -6.24 3.69
CA ASN A 67 -9.06 -7.30 2.87
C ASN A 67 -10.37 -7.84 3.45
N CYS A 68 -10.47 -7.95 4.78
CA CYS A 68 -11.69 -8.40 5.46
C CYS A 68 -12.86 -7.41 5.35
N VAL A 69 -12.59 -6.11 5.37
CA VAL A 69 -13.64 -5.07 5.34
C VAL A 69 -13.98 -4.60 3.92
N SER A 70 -13.19 -4.99 2.95
CA SER A 70 -13.45 -4.73 1.52
C SER A 70 -14.21 -5.89 0.87
N GLY A 71 -14.54 -5.74 -0.39
CA GLY A 71 -15.12 -6.81 -1.20
C GLY A 71 -14.10 -7.78 -1.80
N TRP A 72 -12.85 -7.76 -1.36
CA TRP A 72 -11.76 -8.53 -1.97
C TRP A 72 -12.05 -10.04 -1.99
N ALA A 73 -12.56 -10.61 -0.90
CA ALA A 73 -12.91 -12.02 -0.80
C ALA A 73 -14.05 -12.45 -1.76
N ASP A 74 -14.92 -11.52 -2.13
CA ASP A 74 -16.01 -11.73 -3.07
C ASP A 74 -15.62 -11.33 -4.52
N GLY A 75 -14.35 -11.06 -4.75
CA GLY A 75 -13.81 -10.63 -6.06
C GLY A 75 -14.14 -9.19 -6.45
N ARG A 76 -14.75 -8.40 -5.55
CA ARG A 76 -14.98 -6.97 -5.79
C ARG A 76 -13.66 -6.21 -5.59
N LYS A 77 -13.33 -5.35 -6.53
CA LYS A 77 -12.10 -4.55 -6.51
C LYS A 77 -12.41 -3.13 -6.03
N ASN A 78 -12.79 -2.99 -4.77
CA ASN A 78 -13.22 -1.74 -4.16
C ASN A 78 -12.21 -1.16 -3.17
N ILE A 79 -10.92 -1.43 -3.37
CA ILE A 79 -9.84 -0.86 -2.56
C ILE A 79 -9.08 0.18 -3.38
N PHE A 80 -8.94 1.37 -2.84
CA PHE A 80 -8.08 2.43 -3.36
C PHE A 80 -6.93 2.69 -2.39
N MET A 81 -5.70 2.53 -2.86
CA MET A 81 -4.49 2.66 -2.05
C MET A 81 -3.62 3.78 -2.58
N VAL A 82 -3.13 4.63 -1.69
CA VAL A 82 -2.15 5.68 -2.01
C VAL A 82 -0.91 5.46 -1.15
N GLY A 83 0.25 5.63 -1.74
CA GLY A 83 1.51 5.50 -1.02
C GLY A 83 2.71 5.93 -1.85
N ASP A 84 3.81 6.08 -1.17
CA ASP A 84 5.11 6.33 -1.77
C ASP A 84 6.18 5.52 -1.03
N VAL A 85 6.62 4.43 -1.62
CA VAL A 85 7.59 3.53 -1.01
C VAL A 85 8.91 4.23 -0.62
N LYS A 86 9.28 5.36 -1.27
CA LYS A 86 10.43 6.18 -0.91
C LYS A 86 10.29 6.84 0.46
N GLN A 87 9.05 6.95 0.96
CA GLN A 87 8.73 7.53 2.27
C GLN A 87 8.55 6.47 3.36
N SER A 88 8.76 5.19 3.06
CA SER A 88 8.67 4.12 4.06
C SER A 88 9.81 4.19 5.05
N ILE A 89 9.51 4.67 6.26
CA ILE A 89 10.47 4.82 7.36
C ILE A 89 10.09 4.01 8.60
N TYR A 90 8.94 3.33 8.59
CA TYR A 90 8.37 2.66 9.76
C TYR A 90 8.64 1.15 9.83
N ARG A 91 9.71 0.65 9.20
CA ARG A 91 10.12 -0.78 9.33
C ARG A 91 10.24 -1.22 10.78
N PHE A 92 10.69 -0.36 11.68
CA PHE A 92 10.77 -0.64 13.11
C PHE A 92 9.40 -0.85 13.79
N ARG A 93 8.29 -0.47 13.12
CA ARG A 93 6.90 -0.73 13.53
C ARG A 93 6.27 -1.89 12.78
N LEU A 94 7.08 -2.80 12.22
CA LEU A 94 6.64 -3.96 11.43
C LEU A 94 5.94 -3.58 10.11
N ALA A 95 6.12 -2.35 9.63
CA ALA A 95 5.68 -1.99 8.28
C ALA A 95 6.35 -2.90 7.24
N ARG A 96 5.58 -3.29 6.24
CA ARG A 96 5.99 -4.19 5.17
C ARG A 96 5.88 -3.49 3.81
N PRO A 97 6.87 -2.65 3.43
CA PRO A 97 6.87 -1.98 2.14
C PRO A 97 6.77 -2.95 0.96
N GLU A 98 7.14 -4.21 1.19
CA GLU A 98 7.04 -5.28 0.21
C GLU A 98 5.60 -5.48 -0.26
N LEU A 99 4.59 -5.30 0.60
CA LEU A 99 3.16 -5.38 0.24
C LEU A 99 2.78 -4.33 -0.82
N PHE A 100 3.34 -3.12 -0.69
CA PHE A 100 3.15 -2.06 -1.67
C PHE A 100 3.87 -2.39 -2.98
N MET A 101 5.12 -2.86 -2.90
CA MET A 101 5.93 -3.19 -4.07
C MET A 101 5.34 -4.33 -4.89
N GLU A 102 4.80 -5.36 -4.25
CA GLU A 102 4.10 -6.46 -4.93
C GLU A 102 2.94 -5.92 -5.79
N LYS A 103 2.10 -5.04 -5.22
CA LYS A 103 1.00 -4.41 -5.97
C LYS A 103 1.52 -3.48 -7.07
N TYR A 104 2.57 -2.71 -6.77
CA TYR A 104 3.20 -1.82 -7.74
C TYR A 104 3.72 -2.56 -8.98
N GLU A 105 4.24 -3.77 -8.81
CA GLU A 105 4.74 -4.60 -9.91
C GLU A 105 3.63 -5.34 -10.65
N GLN A 106 2.59 -5.78 -9.94
CA GLN A 106 1.51 -6.60 -10.50
C GLN A 106 0.43 -5.76 -11.19
N TYR A 107 0.13 -4.57 -10.69
CA TYR A 107 -0.97 -3.76 -11.18
C TYR A 107 -0.63 -3.11 -12.52
N SER A 108 -1.61 -3.09 -13.43
CA SER A 108 -1.47 -2.57 -14.79
C SER A 108 -1.43 -1.05 -14.82
N LEU A 109 -0.60 -0.48 -15.69
CA LEU A 109 -0.61 0.96 -16.02
C LEU A 109 -1.77 1.34 -16.98
N THR A 110 -2.40 0.37 -17.61
CA THR A 110 -3.54 0.58 -18.48
C THR A 110 -4.83 0.24 -17.74
N ASP A 111 -5.95 0.68 -18.28
CA ASP A 111 -7.27 0.43 -17.70
C ASP A 111 -7.49 -1.06 -17.43
N SER A 112 -7.70 -1.40 -16.18
CA SER A 112 -7.94 -2.76 -15.71
C SER A 112 -8.60 -2.74 -14.32
N THR A 113 -9.05 -3.91 -13.87
CA THR A 113 -9.63 -4.08 -12.52
C THR A 113 -8.60 -3.88 -11.39
N GLU A 114 -7.32 -4.01 -11.71
CA GLU A 114 -6.19 -3.77 -10.81
C GLU A 114 -5.25 -2.80 -11.52
N GLN A 115 -5.52 -1.51 -11.33
CA GLN A 115 -4.83 -0.43 -12.03
C GLN A 115 -3.88 0.31 -11.11
N ARG A 116 -2.68 0.61 -11.63
CA ARG A 116 -1.70 1.49 -11.02
C ARG A 116 -1.70 2.84 -11.73
N ILE A 117 -1.69 3.92 -10.96
CA ILE A 117 -1.57 5.29 -11.44
C ILE A 117 -0.33 5.91 -10.79
N ASP A 118 0.66 6.26 -11.60
CA ASP A 118 1.89 6.87 -11.13
C ASP A 118 1.76 8.41 -11.13
N LEU A 119 1.92 9.01 -9.95
CA LEU A 119 1.86 10.46 -9.77
C LEU A 119 3.28 11.04 -9.74
N HIS A 120 3.66 11.80 -10.76
CA HIS A 120 5.03 12.32 -10.91
C HIS A 120 5.18 13.80 -10.52
N LYS A 121 4.07 14.52 -10.29
CA LYS A 121 4.09 15.97 -10.06
C LYS A 121 3.85 16.31 -8.60
N ASN A 122 4.73 17.16 -8.05
CA ASN A 122 4.58 17.72 -6.73
C ASN A 122 3.99 19.13 -6.83
N PHE A 123 2.83 19.34 -6.23
CA PHE A 123 2.11 20.63 -6.21
C PHE A 123 2.31 21.40 -4.88
N ARG A 124 3.05 20.83 -3.94
CA ARG A 124 3.24 21.38 -2.59
C ARG A 124 4.48 22.26 -2.48
N SER A 125 5.56 21.90 -3.16
CA SER A 125 6.88 22.49 -2.96
C SER A 125 7.36 23.28 -4.16
N ARG A 126 8.15 24.32 -3.91
CA ARG A 126 8.84 25.09 -4.95
C ARG A 126 9.92 24.23 -5.63
N SER A 127 10.26 24.58 -6.88
CA SER A 127 11.27 23.84 -7.67
C SER A 127 12.62 23.72 -6.97
N GLN A 128 13.09 24.78 -6.30
CA GLN A 128 14.38 24.76 -5.58
C GLN A 128 14.42 23.68 -4.49
N VAL A 129 13.30 23.46 -3.79
CA VAL A 129 13.21 22.42 -2.76
C VAL A 129 13.24 21.04 -3.40
N LEU A 130 12.50 20.86 -4.49
CA LEU A 130 12.47 19.59 -5.23
C LEU A 130 13.82 19.26 -5.86
N ASP A 131 14.49 20.25 -6.45
CA ASP A 131 15.80 20.09 -7.05
C ASP A 131 16.86 19.71 -6.00
N SER A 132 16.80 20.34 -4.81
CA SER A 132 17.67 20.01 -3.68
C SER A 132 17.43 18.58 -3.19
N ALA A 133 16.17 18.18 -3.03
CA ALA A 133 15.82 16.82 -2.64
C ALA A 133 16.27 15.80 -3.69
N ASN A 134 15.99 16.05 -4.98
CA ASN A 134 16.43 15.22 -6.08
C ASN A 134 17.97 15.07 -6.12
N PHE A 135 18.70 16.17 -5.88
CA PHE A 135 20.15 16.15 -5.86
C PHE A 135 20.69 15.21 -4.79
N ILE A 136 20.14 15.29 -3.56
CA ILE A 136 20.56 14.44 -2.45
C ILE A 136 20.19 12.98 -2.71
N PHE A 137 18.94 12.71 -3.06
CA PHE A 137 18.46 11.33 -3.20
C PHE A 137 19.11 10.57 -4.36
N ARG A 138 19.49 11.24 -5.43
CA ARG A 138 20.27 10.62 -6.52
C ARG A 138 21.64 10.12 -6.07
N GLN A 139 22.18 10.65 -4.99
CA GLN A 139 23.51 10.27 -4.48
C GLN A 139 23.41 9.15 -3.43
N ILE A 140 22.34 9.13 -2.64
CA ILE A 140 22.25 8.24 -1.47
C ILE A 140 21.21 7.13 -1.61
N MET A 141 20.22 7.27 -2.50
CA MET A 141 19.16 6.29 -2.64
C MET A 141 19.42 5.39 -3.83
N GLY A 142 19.83 4.16 -3.53
CA GLY A 142 20.01 3.07 -4.48
C GLY A 142 19.26 1.83 -4.04
N THR A 143 19.27 0.80 -4.88
CA THR A 143 18.70 -0.51 -4.56
C THR A 143 19.28 -1.10 -3.28
N ASP A 144 20.55 -0.80 -3.00
CA ASP A 144 21.28 -1.33 -1.84
C ASP A 144 20.87 -0.66 -0.53
N LEU A 145 20.55 0.62 -0.55
CA LEU A 145 20.30 1.41 0.65
C LEU A 145 18.81 1.76 0.83
N GLY A 146 18.06 1.89 -0.23
CA GLY A 146 16.65 2.30 -0.19
C GLY A 146 15.67 1.27 -0.77
N GLY A 147 16.19 0.16 -1.29
CA GLY A 147 15.37 -0.85 -1.98
C GLY A 147 14.83 -0.41 -3.34
N ILE A 148 15.04 0.88 -3.72
CA ILE A 148 14.57 1.48 -4.97
C ILE A 148 15.67 2.36 -5.54
N ALA A 149 15.90 2.25 -6.86
CA ALA A 149 16.76 3.17 -7.58
C ALA A 149 16.06 4.53 -7.74
N TYR A 150 16.75 5.60 -7.32
CA TYR A 150 16.26 6.97 -7.52
C TYR A 150 16.57 7.46 -8.93
N ASP A 151 15.79 7.00 -9.89
CA ASP A 151 15.91 7.31 -11.30
C ASP A 151 14.98 8.50 -11.72
N LYS A 152 14.79 8.67 -13.03
CA LYS A 152 13.90 9.71 -13.55
C LYS A 152 12.42 9.48 -13.19
N ALA A 153 11.99 8.23 -13.04
CA ALA A 153 10.63 7.91 -12.65
C ALA A 153 10.37 8.19 -11.17
N ALA A 154 11.38 7.99 -10.32
CA ALA A 154 11.31 8.26 -8.89
C ALA A 154 11.50 9.75 -8.53
N ALA A 155 12.07 10.56 -9.43
CA ALA A 155 12.38 11.96 -9.16
C ALA A 155 11.11 12.82 -9.00
N LEU A 156 11.25 13.89 -8.21
CA LEU A 156 10.18 14.86 -7.95
C LEU A 156 10.17 15.94 -9.04
N TYR A 157 9.02 16.22 -9.61
CA TYR A 157 8.82 17.25 -10.64
C TYR A 157 7.84 18.32 -10.18
N PRO A 158 8.11 19.63 -10.42
CA PRO A 158 7.19 20.68 -10.05
C PRO A 158 5.87 20.55 -10.81
N GLY A 159 4.75 20.60 -10.10
CA GLY A 159 3.40 20.59 -10.66
C GLY A 159 2.67 21.94 -10.55
N ALA A 160 3.19 22.85 -9.70
CA ALA A 160 2.62 24.17 -9.50
C ALA A 160 3.63 25.28 -9.77
N VAL A 161 3.12 26.44 -10.20
CA VAL A 161 3.88 27.68 -10.29
C VAL A 161 3.65 28.49 -9.04
N PHE A 162 4.71 28.87 -8.36
CA PHE A 162 4.66 29.70 -7.15
C PHE A 162 5.06 31.14 -7.50
N PRO A 163 4.44 32.14 -6.86
CA PRO A 163 4.89 33.53 -6.99
C PRO A 163 6.38 33.66 -6.62
N GLU A 164 7.09 34.56 -7.31
CA GLU A 164 8.45 34.90 -6.90
C GLU A 164 8.40 35.45 -5.47
N GLY A 165 9.20 34.88 -4.58
CA GLY A 165 9.32 35.38 -3.23
C GLY A 165 9.90 36.79 -3.26
N ASN A 166 9.36 37.72 -2.46
CA ASN A 166 9.97 39.02 -2.25
C ASN A 166 11.43 38.81 -1.86
N LYS A 167 12.32 39.33 -2.67
CA LYS A 167 13.75 39.43 -2.34
C LYS A 167 13.96 40.60 -1.39
N GLU A 168 13.31 40.57 -0.25
CA GLU A 168 13.58 41.54 0.81
C GLU A 168 14.33 40.88 1.95
N SER A 169 15.60 41.27 2.02
CA SER A 169 16.66 41.20 3.04
C SER A 169 17.18 39.83 3.41
#